data_51d5dc9cc0822046be290fb50aff533a
#
_entry.id   51d5dc9cc0822046be290fb50aff533a
#
_cell.length_a   1.000
_cell.length_b   1.000
_cell.length_c   1.000
_cell.angle_alpha   90.00
_cell.angle_beta   90.00
_cell.angle_gamma   90.00
#
_symmetry.space_group_name_H-M   'P 1'
#
loop_
_entity.id
_entity.type
_entity.pdbx_description
1 polymer ?
#
loop_
_entity_poly.entity_id
_entity_poly.type
_entity_poly.pdbx_seq_one_letter_code
_entity_poly.pdbx_strand_id
1 'polypeptide(L)'
;MKKILLLTLPLILVASNTEINNKIISLENELKSLKEQVNNNSEDINSNLPILESVEKKSILDKINFSPELLLRVDKYDYTNGIIGDKPQDEPTLIYNNDGSSTGLQRRDEFSKHYKASTSIRFRLNMSMDLDDIKFHGRLLYMNSSQSNQRVCILSRDIKTGTAGSAFDIDRAYVDYTANKDSDYALTLSFGILPTTGGTPMQFAQNKKRSSLFPALVFDMNTYGIIVTQRLGENSFARVVLAKAYTLKANFYPYQCNRENIDNANIAGIYVDSKFDFLGKSLLSFGVNTLHDFKAYPYLGPDVSSSDASVLGTMLTFGIGLDIENVAQTDTTLFAHTAISNPHGNGAVDDYKIVATANQTLADGKTADGRAGFTEANYASGSMLNSNGYSIYLGAKYDINKKFNIGAEYNHGSKYWFSATQGAEDMYNKLALRGDAYELYGVWKFHKYLNAKIAYLSMHEDYTGSGWHFGEPYKKDATQSTAYVSLEARF
;
A
#
# COMPACT_ATOMS: atom_id res chain seq x y z
N MET A 1 -21.69 -106.14 22.88
CA MET A 1 -21.49 -104.85 22.13
C MET A 1 -21.41 -103.62 23.03
N LYS A 2 -21.42 -103.64 24.39
CA LYS A 2 -21.38 -102.43 25.23
C LYS A 2 -19.98 -102.02 25.75
N LYS A 3 -18.93 -102.76 25.47
CA LYS A 3 -17.55 -102.50 25.97
C LYS A 3 -16.62 -101.85 24.92
N ILE A 4 -17.01 -101.75 23.63
CA ILE A 4 -16.21 -101.17 22.56
C ILE A 4 -16.51 -99.64 22.46
N LEU A 5 -17.69 -99.22 22.93
CA LEU A 5 -18.10 -97.79 22.77
C LEU A 5 -17.44 -96.87 23.85
N LEU A 6 -16.88 -97.42 24.93
CA LEU A 6 -16.26 -96.65 26.01
C LEU A 6 -14.77 -96.35 25.79
N LEU A 7 -14.11 -97.08 24.86
CA LEU A 7 -12.69 -96.85 24.52
C LEU A 7 -12.47 -95.91 23.34
N THR A 8 -13.50 -95.66 22.52
CA THR A 8 -13.42 -94.76 21.37
C THR A 8 -13.67 -93.30 21.76
N LEU A 9 -14.42 -93.00 22.81
CA LEU A 9 -14.69 -91.64 23.25
C LEU A 9 -13.43 -90.87 23.72
N PRO A 10 -12.50 -91.44 24.51
CA PRO A 10 -11.29 -90.72 24.90
C PRO A 10 -10.31 -90.58 23.75
N LEU A 11 -10.27 -91.46 22.73
CA LEU A 11 -9.43 -91.26 21.56
C LEU A 11 -9.90 -90.16 20.63
N ILE A 12 -11.22 -89.98 20.48
CA ILE A 12 -11.78 -88.86 19.69
C ILE A 12 -11.55 -87.52 20.41
N LEU A 13 -11.65 -87.48 21.74
CA LEU A 13 -11.32 -86.27 22.53
C LEU A 13 -9.84 -85.92 22.49
N VAL A 14 -8.95 -86.90 22.51
CA VAL A 14 -7.48 -86.67 22.39
C VAL A 14 -7.11 -86.22 20.95
N ALA A 15 -7.71 -86.81 19.93
CA ALA A 15 -7.49 -86.39 18.54
C ALA A 15 -8.01 -85.00 18.30
N SER A 16 -9.20 -84.68 18.84
CA SER A 16 -9.76 -83.33 18.76
C SER A 16 -8.89 -82.29 19.48
N ASN A 17 -8.36 -82.62 20.67
CA ASN A 17 -7.45 -81.71 21.41
C ASN A 17 -6.12 -81.51 20.67
N THR A 18 -5.61 -82.52 20.00
CA THR A 18 -4.35 -82.39 19.22
C THR A 18 -4.54 -81.53 18.00
N GLU A 19 -5.67 -81.62 17.32
CA GLU A 19 -6.01 -80.77 16.16
C GLU A 19 -6.23 -79.36 16.57
N ILE A 20 -6.89 -79.10 17.69
CA ILE A 20 -7.07 -77.74 18.26
C ILE A 20 -5.71 -77.16 18.69
N ASN A 21 -4.86 -77.92 19.36
CA ASN A 21 -3.53 -77.45 19.73
C ASN A 21 -2.64 -77.13 18.52
N ASN A 22 -2.70 -77.96 17.45
CA ASN A 22 -1.98 -77.69 16.24
C ASN A 22 -2.46 -76.37 15.55
N LYS A 23 -3.77 -76.12 15.62
CA LYS A 23 -4.37 -74.91 15.09
C LYS A 23 -4.02 -73.66 15.91
N ILE A 24 -3.94 -73.79 17.25
CA ILE A 24 -3.45 -72.74 18.15
C ILE A 24 -1.99 -72.42 17.84
N ILE A 25 -1.12 -73.41 17.71
CA ILE A 25 0.30 -73.25 17.38
C ILE A 25 0.44 -72.58 16.00
N SER A 26 -0.39 -72.91 15.00
CA SER A 26 -0.40 -72.27 13.68
C SER A 26 -0.81 -70.82 13.78
N LEU A 27 -1.86 -70.51 14.56
CA LEU A 27 -2.34 -69.14 14.76
C LEU A 27 -1.33 -68.29 15.55
N GLU A 28 -0.64 -68.91 16.55
CA GLU A 28 0.45 -68.19 17.27
C GLU A 28 1.62 -67.90 16.39
N ASN A 29 1.98 -68.77 15.45
CA ASN A 29 3.02 -68.54 14.47
C ASN A 29 2.63 -67.48 13.44
N GLU A 30 1.37 -67.47 12.96
CA GLU A 30 0.84 -66.43 12.11
C GLU A 30 0.80 -65.07 12.83
N LEU A 31 0.36 -65.04 14.09
CA LEU A 31 0.36 -63.82 14.89
C LEU A 31 1.77 -63.26 15.11
N LYS A 32 2.75 -64.15 15.33
CA LYS A 32 4.16 -63.74 15.44
C LYS A 32 4.69 -63.16 14.15
N SER A 33 4.40 -63.83 13.02
CA SER A 33 4.79 -63.35 11.69
C SER A 33 4.14 -62.00 11.36
N LEU A 34 2.86 -61.85 11.67
CA LEU A 34 2.13 -60.58 11.51
C LEU A 34 2.73 -59.45 12.37
N LYS A 35 3.07 -59.76 13.62
CA LYS A 35 3.74 -58.81 14.52
C LYS A 35 5.09 -58.38 13.96
N GLU A 36 5.90 -59.32 13.44
CA GLU A 36 7.17 -59.00 12.80
C GLU A 36 6.98 -58.15 11.53
N GLN A 37 5.96 -58.44 10.70
CA GLN A 37 5.63 -57.65 9.55
C GLN A 37 5.17 -56.21 9.91
N VAL A 38 4.34 -56.09 10.96
CA VAL A 38 3.90 -54.78 11.48
C VAL A 38 5.08 -53.97 12.01
N ASN A 39 6.00 -54.59 12.74
CA ASN A 39 7.18 -53.91 13.25
C ASN A 39 8.11 -53.46 12.10
N ASN A 40 8.38 -54.34 11.13
CA ASN A 40 9.20 -54.01 9.97
C ASN A 40 8.57 -52.88 9.14
N ASN A 41 7.26 -52.95 8.88
CA ASN A 41 6.55 -51.86 8.20
C ASN A 41 6.59 -50.54 8.98
N SER A 42 6.52 -50.61 10.33
CA SER A 42 6.64 -49.43 11.18
C SER A 42 8.05 -48.83 11.14
N GLU A 43 9.09 -49.68 11.13
CA GLU A 43 10.48 -49.23 10.96
C GLU A 43 10.72 -48.61 9.58
N ASP A 44 10.19 -49.24 8.52
CA ASP A 44 10.25 -48.71 7.14
C ASP A 44 9.54 -47.38 7.01
N ILE A 45 8.36 -47.21 7.61
CA ILE A 45 7.63 -45.96 7.65
C ILE A 45 8.46 -44.87 8.36
N ASN A 46 9.00 -45.19 9.53
CA ASN A 46 9.77 -44.23 10.32
C ASN A 46 11.11 -43.86 9.62
N SER A 47 11.74 -44.78 8.91
CA SER A 47 12.97 -44.50 8.15
C SER A 47 12.70 -43.67 6.92
N ASN A 48 11.52 -43.78 6.31
CA ASN A 48 11.14 -43.02 5.11
C ASN A 48 10.50 -41.67 5.44
N LEU A 49 10.02 -41.43 6.67
CA LEU A 49 9.42 -40.16 7.09
C LEU A 49 10.34 -38.95 6.81
N PRO A 50 11.63 -38.95 7.18
CA PRO A 50 12.53 -37.82 6.88
C PRO A 50 12.73 -37.61 5.38
N ILE A 51 12.69 -38.67 4.59
CA ILE A 51 12.80 -38.59 3.11
C ILE A 51 11.54 -37.97 2.55
N LEU A 52 10.36 -38.42 3.00
CA LEU A 52 9.07 -37.83 2.59
C LEU A 52 8.99 -36.34 2.95
N GLU A 53 9.36 -35.98 4.18
CA GLU A 53 9.41 -34.57 4.61
C GLU A 53 10.39 -33.76 3.76
N SER A 54 11.54 -34.29 3.38
CA SER A 54 12.51 -33.62 2.53
C SER A 54 12.01 -33.43 1.09
N VAL A 55 11.32 -34.43 0.56
CA VAL A 55 10.68 -34.39 -0.77
C VAL A 55 9.51 -33.40 -0.77
N GLU A 56 8.70 -33.38 0.27
CA GLU A 56 7.61 -32.42 0.42
C GLU A 56 8.14 -30.99 0.51
N LYS A 57 9.16 -30.74 1.35
CA LYS A 57 9.85 -29.44 1.42
C LYS A 57 10.39 -28.98 0.07
N LYS A 58 11.05 -29.87 -0.65
CA LYS A 58 11.57 -29.56 -1.98
C LYS A 58 10.45 -29.26 -2.97
N SER A 59 9.37 -30.02 -2.94
CA SER A 59 8.19 -29.79 -3.76
C SER A 59 7.52 -28.46 -3.46
N ILE A 60 7.49 -28.01 -2.19
CA ILE A 60 6.96 -26.69 -1.81
C ILE A 60 7.86 -25.56 -2.33
N LEU A 61 9.19 -25.71 -2.20
CA LEU A 61 10.13 -24.70 -2.69
C LEU A 61 10.06 -24.53 -4.22
N ASP A 62 9.82 -25.61 -4.94
CA ASP A 62 9.67 -25.58 -6.40
C ASP A 62 8.39 -24.87 -6.85
N LYS A 63 7.42 -24.68 -5.95
CA LYS A 63 6.18 -23.90 -6.20
C LYS A 63 6.32 -22.40 -5.96
N ILE A 64 7.47 -21.94 -5.44
CA ILE A 64 7.70 -20.51 -5.21
C ILE A 64 8.15 -19.85 -6.49
N ASN A 65 7.37 -18.90 -6.97
CA ASN A 65 7.70 -18.05 -8.11
C ASN A 65 8.31 -16.74 -7.63
N PHE A 66 9.42 -16.36 -8.22
CA PHE A 66 10.08 -15.08 -8.01
C PHE A 66 9.95 -14.20 -9.24
N SER A 67 9.56 -12.96 -9.05
CA SER A 67 9.41 -11.95 -10.11
C SER A 67 10.08 -10.65 -9.68
N PRO A 68 11.36 -10.45 -10.00
CA PRO A 68 12.04 -9.20 -9.66
C PRO A 68 11.62 -8.06 -10.58
N GLU A 69 11.55 -6.87 -9.99
CA GLU A 69 11.34 -5.61 -10.69
C GLU A 69 12.45 -4.64 -10.30
N LEU A 70 13.02 -3.95 -11.27
CA LEU A 70 14.03 -2.91 -11.05
C LEU A 70 13.60 -1.65 -11.81
N LEU A 71 13.52 -0.53 -11.13
CA LEU A 71 13.29 0.79 -11.70
C LEU A 71 14.48 1.69 -11.42
N LEU A 72 15.05 2.26 -12.46
CA LEU A 72 15.99 3.38 -12.39
C LEU A 72 15.31 4.61 -12.99
N ARG A 73 15.33 5.73 -12.27
CA ARG A 73 14.71 6.98 -12.71
C ARG A 73 15.65 8.15 -12.48
N VAL A 74 15.68 9.08 -13.45
CA VAL A 74 16.41 10.34 -13.37
C VAL A 74 15.44 11.47 -13.62
N ASP A 75 15.38 12.41 -12.68
CA ASP A 75 14.49 13.57 -12.71
C ASP A 75 15.28 14.86 -12.82
N LYS A 76 14.80 15.75 -13.70
CA LYS A 76 15.07 17.19 -13.61
C LYS A 76 13.87 17.81 -12.90
N TYR A 77 14.11 18.40 -11.75
CA TYR A 77 13.06 18.88 -10.87
C TYR A 77 13.21 20.39 -10.62
N ASP A 78 12.13 21.11 -10.80
CA ASP A 78 12.03 22.53 -10.55
C ASP A 78 10.87 22.76 -9.55
N TYR A 79 11.13 23.59 -8.55
CA TYR A 79 10.14 24.01 -7.55
C TYR A 79 10.22 25.51 -7.38
N THR A 80 9.09 26.17 -7.48
CA THR A 80 8.91 27.58 -7.17
C THR A 80 7.81 27.72 -6.15
N ASN A 81 8.08 28.35 -5.03
CA ASN A 81 7.10 28.68 -4.02
C ASN A 81 6.84 30.18 -4.07
N GLY A 82 5.62 30.54 -4.43
CA GLY A 82 5.13 31.89 -4.37
C GLY A 82 4.59 32.26 -2.99
N ILE A 83 3.51 33.00 -2.95
CA ILE A 83 2.87 33.49 -1.72
C ILE A 83 2.32 32.35 -0.89
N ILE A 84 2.53 32.37 0.42
CA ILE A 84 1.89 31.46 1.37
C ILE A 84 0.91 32.26 2.23
N GLY A 85 -0.36 31.92 2.08
CA GLY A 85 -1.44 32.43 2.93
C GLY A 85 -2.13 33.69 2.39
N ASP A 86 -3.34 33.91 2.87
CA ASP A 86 -4.10 35.17 2.69
C ASP A 86 -3.57 36.28 3.61
N LYS A 87 -2.43 36.05 4.28
CA LYS A 87 -1.84 37.01 5.19
C LYS A 87 -1.17 38.12 4.40
N PRO A 88 -1.27 39.37 4.87
CA PRO A 88 -0.54 40.46 4.27
C PRO A 88 0.95 40.10 4.17
N GLN A 89 1.58 40.50 3.08
CA GLN A 89 3.02 40.28 2.84
C GLN A 89 3.93 40.80 3.97
N ASP A 90 3.35 41.48 4.93
CA ASP A 90 4.04 42.18 6.02
C ASP A 90 4.14 41.34 7.32
N GLU A 91 3.50 40.17 7.41
CA GLU A 91 3.66 39.29 8.58
C GLU A 91 4.93 38.44 8.46
N PRO A 92 5.92 38.69 9.27
CA PRO A 92 7.19 37.99 9.23
C PRO A 92 7.07 36.55 9.76
N THR A 93 7.86 35.64 9.19
CA THR A 93 7.92 34.23 9.59
C THR A 93 9.27 33.95 10.26
N LEU A 94 9.29 33.21 11.36
CA LEU A 94 10.51 32.72 11.98
C LEU A 94 11.25 31.76 11.02
N ILE A 95 12.51 32.06 10.76
CA ILE A 95 13.40 31.21 10.00
C ILE A 95 14.44 30.63 10.95
N TYR A 96 14.59 29.33 10.91
CA TYR A 96 15.57 28.61 11.72
C TYR A 96 16.81 28.27 10.91
N ASN A 97 17.95 28.39 11.53
CA ASN A 97 19.22 27.86 11.06
C ASN A 97 19.23 26.32 11.10
N ASN A 98 20.20 25.70 10.44
CA ASN A 98 20.37 24.25 10.45
C ASN A 98 20.66 23.67 11.87
N ASP A 99 21.08 24.49 12.81
CA ASP A 99 21.32 24.12 14.19
C ASP A 99 20.10 24.32 15.11
N GLY A 100 18.95 24.70 14.53
CA GLY A 100 17.71 24.93 15.27
C GLY A 100 17.61 26.33 15.89
N SER A 101 18.64 27.17 15.78
CA SER A 101 18.56 28.55 16.23
C SER A 101 17.72 29.40 15.27
N SER A 102 16.98 30.39 15.83
CA SER A 102 16.19 31.32 15.00
C SER A 102 17.08 32.42 14.42
N THR A 103 17.02 32.64 13.12
CA THR A 103 17.67 33.79 12.47
C THR A 103 16.88 35.07 12.60
N GLY A 104 15.73 35.04 13.25
CA GLY A 104 14.78 36.11 13.30
C GLY A 104 13.64 35.98 12.29
N LEU A 105 12.76 36.97 12.30
CA LEU A 105 11.63 37.03 11.38
C LEU A 105 12.10 37.45 10.00
N GLN A 106 11.86 36.62 8.98
CA GLN A 106 12.03 37.02 7.59
C GLN A 106 10.71 36.94 6.84
N ARG A 107 10.52 37.86 5.91
CA ARG A 107 9.50 37.69 4.86
C ARG A 107 9.74 36.36 4.17
N ARG A 108 8.70 35.59 3.93
CA ARG A 108 8.78 34.48 3.00
C ARG A 108 8.75 35.05 1.59
N ASP A 109 9.92 35.38 1.10
CA ASP A 109 10.07 35.74 -0.30
C ASP A 109 9.82 34.51 -1.18
N GLU A 110 9.34 34.75 -2.38
CA GLU A 110 9.33 33.77 -3.43
C GLU A 110 10.71 33.08 -3.54
N PHE A 111 10.74 31.77 -3.54
CA PHE A 111 11.99 31.04 -3.73
C PHE A 111 11.83 29.93 -4.76
N SER A 112 12.89 29.70 -5.50
CA SER A 112 12.95 28.61 -6.47
C SER A 112 14.10 27.66 -6.17
N LYS A 113 13.90 26.41 -6.49
CA LYS A 113 14.89 25.34 -6.40
C LYS A 113 14.91 24.52 -7.67
N HIS A 114 16.11 24.29 -8.14
CA HIS A 114 16.36 23.57 -9.37
C HIS A 114 17.31 22.40 -9.12
N TYR A 115 16.87 21.19 -9.45
CA TYR A 115 17.72 19.99 -9.44
C TYR A 115 17.91 19.49 -10.85
N LYS A 116 19.13 19.57 -11.35
CA LYS A 116 19.46 19.20 -12.75
C LYS A 116 19.37 17.72 -13.01
N ALA A 117 19.67 16.90 -12.01
CA ALA A 117 19.54 15.46 -12.08
C ALA A 117 19.40 14.88 -10.67
N SER A 118 18.30 14.23 -10.43
CA SER A 118 18.07 13.44 -9.23
C SER A 118 17.85 11.99 -9.65
N THR A 119 18.56 11.07 -9.05
CA THR A 119 18.46 9.66 -9.40
C THR A 119 17.73 8.91 -8.30
N SER A 120 16.78 8.09 -8.67
CA SER A 120 16.12 7.16 -7.76
C SER A 120 16.15 5.74 -8.31
N ILE A 121 16.26 4.78 -7.41
CA ILE A 121 16.24 3.35 -7.72
C ILE A 121 15.18 2.70 -6.83
N ARG A 122 14.41 1.79 -7.43
CA ARG A 122 13.47 0.92 -6.71
C ARG A 122 13.68 -0.51 -7.18
N PHE A 123 13.93 -1.39 -6.25
CA PHE A 123 13.96 -2.83 -6.48
C PHE A 123 12.81 -3.47 -5.71
N ARG A 124 12.09 -4.36 -6.36
CA ARG A 124 11.05 -5.20 -5.76
C ARG A 124 11.31 -6.65 -6.10
N LEU A 125 11.23 -7.51 -5.12
CA LEU A 125 11.22 -8.95 -5.32
C LEU A 125 9.85 -9.48 -4.92
N ASN A 126 9.02 -9.72 -5.92
CA ASN A 126 7.73 -10.36 -5.72
C ASN A 126 7.94 -11.86 -5.57
N MET A 127 7.23 -12.45 -4.62
CA MET A 127 7.21 -13.88 -4.35
C MET A 127 5.77 -14.33 -4.33
N SER A 128 5.48 -15.47 -4.95
CA SER A 128 4.18 -16.09 -4.87
C SER A 128 4.30 -17.61 -4.79
N MET A 129 3.42 -18.23 -4.02
CA MET A 129 3.29 -19.67 -3.92
C MET A 129 1.82 -20.04 -4.01
N ASP A 130 1.50 -20.97 -4.89
CA ASP A 130 0.14 -21.44 -5.12
C ASP A 130 0.02 -22.88 -4.59
N LEU A 131 -0.87 -23.06 -3.61
CA LEU A 131 -1.14 -24.34 -2.96
C LEU A 131 -2.66 -24.56 -2.97
N ASP A 132 -3.18 -25.04 -4.08
CA ASP A 132 -4.59 -25.32 -4.31
C ASP A 132 -5.50 -24.10 -4.00
N ASP A 133 -6.18 -24.09 -2.86
CA ASP A 133 -7.09 -23.03 -2.43
C ASP A 133 -6.39 -21.91 -1.66
N ILE A 134 -5.08 -22.07 -1.39
CA ILE A 134 -4.27 -21.11 -0.65
C ILE A 134 -3.19 -20.55 -1.56
N LYS A 135 -3.07 -19.22 -1.56
CA LYS A 135 -1.95 -18.52 -2.23
C LYS A 135 -1.22 -17.64 -1.23
N PHE A 136 0.08 -17.78 -1.20
CA PHE A 136 0.94 -16.86 -0.47
C PHE A 136 1.52 -15.81 -1.43
N HIS A 137 1.58 -14.58 -0.97
CA HIS A 137 2.18 -13.46 -1.68
C HIS A 137 3.13 -12.70 -0.77
N GLY A 138 4.32 -12.41 -1.27
CA GLY A 138 5.31 -11.59 -0.60
C GLY A 138 5.94 -10.58 -1.55
N ARG A 139 6.37 -9.43 -1.03
CA ARG A 139 7.18 -8.47 -1.78
C ARG A 139 8.19 -7.79 -0.87
N LEU A 140 9.46 -7.97 -1.19
CA LEU A 140 10.54 -7.16 -0.64
C LEU A 140 10.68 -5.89 -1.46
N LEU A 141 10.84 -4.77 -0.82
CA LEU A 141 11.02 -3.46 -1.42
C LEU A 141 12.34 -2.86 -0.96
N TYR A 142 13.17 -2.43 -1.91
CA TYR A 142 14.30 -1.55 -1.67
C TYR A 142 14.14 -0.27 -2.49
N MET A 143 14.33 0.87 -1.85
CA MET A 143 14.27 2.18 -2.49
C MET A 143 15.43 3.04 -2.04
N ASN A 144 15.98 3.82 -2.98
CA ASN A 144 16.96 4.85 -2.71
C ASN A 144 16.73 6.04 -3.65
N SER A 145 16.90 7.24 -3.14
CA SER A 145 16.86 8.45 -3.93
C SER A 145 18.01 9.36 -3.58
N SER A 146 18.67 9.92 -4.59
CA SER A 146 19.73 10.93 -4.42
C SER A 146 19.17 12.32 -4.05
N GLN A 147 17.86 12.49 -4.01
CA GLN A 147 17.26 13.74 -3.54
C GLN A 147 17.43 13.87 -2.04
N SER A 148 18.51 14.49 -1.64
CA SER A 148 18.72 14.94 -0.29
C SER A 148 18.25 16.38 -0.17
N ASN A 149 16.95 16.64 0.01
CA ASN A 149 16.58 18.02 0.13
C ASN A 149 15.67 18.34 1.30
N GLN A 150 16.24 19.11 2.17
CA GLN A 150 15.67 19.58 3.42
C GLN A 150 14.53 20.60 3.28
N ARG A 151 14.27 21.13 2.08
CA ARG A 151 13.31 22.22 1.90
C ARG A 151 12.19 21.96 0.90
N VAL A 152 12.30 20.92 0.09
CA VAL A 152 11.25 20.52 -0.85
C VAL A 152 10.76 19.14 -0.47
N CYS A 153 9.49 19.07 -0.10
CA CYS A 153 8.83 17.82 0.21
C CYS A 153 8.32 17.18 -1.06
N ILE A 154 8.71 15.96 -1.29
CA ILE A 154 8.01 15.09 -2.21
C ILE A 154 6.76 14.60 -1.49
N LEU A 155 5.61 14.68 -2.15
CA LEU A 155 4.33 14.31 -1.56
C LEU A 155 4.19 12.82 -1.30
N SER A 156 4.99 11.99 -2.00
CA SER A 156 5.01 10.55 -1.78
C SER A 156 5.73 10.16 -0.50
N ARG A 157 5.09 9.30 0.30
CA ARG A 157 5.69 8.73 1.51
C ARG A 157 6.47 7.46 1.28
N ASP A 158 6.33 6.83 0.12
CA ASP A 158 7.08 5.63 -0.24
C ASP A 158 8.51 5.95 -0.66
N ILE A 159 8.75 7.15 -1.18
CA ILE A 159 10.06 7.63 -1.55
C ILE A 159 10.53 8.61 -0.51
N LYS A 160 11.53 8.19 0.23
CA LYS A 160 12.12 8.97 1.30
C LYS A 160 13.15 9.90 0.74
N THR A 161 12.87 11.17 0.88
CA THR A 161 13.79 12.25 0.58
C THR A 161 14.59 12.56 1.81
N GLY A 162 15.71 11.93 1.95
CA GLY A 162 16.66 12.21 3.03
C GLY A 162 18.09 11.99 2.54
N THR A 163 19.03 12.69 3.12
CA THR A 163 20.45 12.42 2.95
C THR A 163 20.73 10.96 3.29
N ALA A 164 21.08 10.17 2.29
CA ALA A 164 21.50 8.77 2.43
C ALA A 164 20.41 7.81 3.00
N GLY A 165 19.16 7.96 2.59
CA GLY A 165 18.12 7.03 3.01
C GLY A 165 17.88 5.95 1.97
N SER A 166 18.43 4.76 2.18
CA SER A 166 17.87 3.55 1.57
C SER A 166 16.77 3.03 2.48
N ALA A 167 15.64 2.68 1.90
CA ALA A 167 14.59 1.94 2.57
C ALA A 167 14.64 0.49 2.12
N PHE A 168 14.70 -0.44 3.04
CA PHE A 168 14.46 -1.85 2.79
C PHE A 168 13.30 -2.28 3.67
N ASP A 169 12.25 -2.82 3.08
CA ASP A 169 11.05 -3.21 3.82
C ASP A 169 10.30 -4.34 3.12
N ILE A 170 9.35 -4.91 3.83
CA ILE A 170 8.34 -5.81 3.29
C ILE A 170 7.06 -5.00 3.12
N ASP A 171 6.68 -4.72 1.89
CA ASP A 171 5.49 -3.91 1.61
C ASP A 171 4.26 -4.74 1.22
N ARG A 172 4.43 -6.06 1.06
CA ARG A 172 3.35 -7.04 0.92
C ARG A 172 3.77 -8.38 1.54
N ALA A 173 2.91 -8.95 2.37
CA ALA A 173 3.05 -10.31 2.89
C ALA A 173 1.67 -10.79 3.32
N TYR A 174 0.96 -11.50 2.46
CA TYR A 174 -0.41 -11.92 2.73
C TYR A 174 -0.71 -13.29 2.14
N VAL A 175 -1.74 -13.89 2.68
CA VAL A 175 -2.28 -15.16 2.24
C VAL A 175 -3.70 -14.95 1.74
N ASP A 176 -4.01 -15.52 0.58
CA ASP A 176 -5.36 -15.66 0.06
C ASP A 176 -5.84 -17.10 0.28
N TYR A 177 -6.99 -17.27 0.90
CA TYR A 177 -7.73 -18.51 0.95
C TYR A 177 -9.02 -18.33 0.14
N THR A 178 -9.22 -19.16 -0.88
CA THR A 178 -10.39 -19.07 -1.76
C THR A 178 -11.26 -20.29 -1.61
N ALA A 179 -12.42 -20.10 -1.00
CA ALA A 179 -13.47 -21.12 -0.94
C ALA A 179 -14.28 -21.12 -2.25
N ASN A 180 -14.67 -22.32 -2.70
CA ASN A 180 -15.48 -22.52 -3.92
C ASN A 180 -14.91 -21.79 -5.15
N LYS A 181 -13.60 -21.95 -5.39
CA LYS A 181 -12.86 -21.18 -6.42
C LYS A 181 -13.45 -21.26 -7.83
N ASP A 182 -14.09 -22.37 -8.16
CA ASP A 182 -14.71 -22.61 -9.49
C ASP A 182 -16.13 -22.05 -9.59
N SER A 183 -16.67 -21.47 -8.51
CA SER A 183 -18.01 -20.89 -8.48
C SER A 183 -18.01 -19.44 -8.92
N ASP A 184 -19.10 -18.99 -9.54
CA ASP A 184 -19.38 -17.58 -9.81
C ASP A 184 -19.57 -16.76 -8.53
N TYR A 185 -19.64 -17.43 -7.38
CA TYR A 185 -19.78 -16.85 -6.05
C TYR A 185 -18.61 -17.24 -5.12
N ALA A 186 -17.42 -17.43 -5.69
CA ALA A 186 -16.22 -17.72 -4.91
C ALA A 186 -15.96 -16.65 -3.86
N LEU A 187 -15.56 -17.07 -2.67
CA LEU A 187 -15.21 -16.21 -1.55
C LEU A 187 -13.72 -16.30 -1.26
N THR A 188 -13.01 -15.17 -1.33
CA THR A 188 -11.59 -15.11 -0.98
C THR A 188 -11.41 -14.31 0.31
N LEU A 189 -10.69 -14.90 1.25
CA LEU A 189 -10.21 -14.26 2.46
C LEU A 189 -8.72 -13.97 2.30
N SER A 190 -8.34 -12.70 2.31
CA SER A 190 -6.95 -12.25 2.30
C SER A 190 -6.58 -11.70 3.67
N PHE A 191 -5.41 -12.06 4.22
CA PHE A 191 -4.95 -11.51 5.49
C PHE A 191 -3.43 -11.35 5.52
N GLY A 192 -2.96 -10.33 6.22
CA GLY A 192 -1.55 -9.97 6.34
C GLY A 192 -1.26 -8.53 5.96
N ILE A 193 -0.08 -8.26 5.37
CA ILE A 193 0.28 -6.97 4.75
C ILE A 193 -0.31 -6.95 3.35
N LEU A 194 -1.38 -6.19 3.18
CA LEU A 194 -2.33 -6.31 2.08
C LEU A 194 -1.90 -5.58 0.79
N PRO A 195 -2.34 -6.03 -0.42
CA PRO A 195 -2.03 -5.40 -1.70
C PRO A 195 -2.95 -4.20 -1.96
N THR A 196 -2.86 -3.15 -1.17
CA THR A 196 -3.77 -1.99 -1.19
C THR A 196 -3.22 -0.78 -1.94
N THR A 197 -2.03 -0.87 -2.55
CA THR A 197 -1.39 0.20 -3.32
C THR A 197 -1.27 -0.13 -4.81
N GLY A 198 -1.35 0.89 -5.68
CA GLY A 198 -1.23 0.76 -7.14
C GLY A 198 -2.52 0.27 -7.82
N GLY A 199 -3.65 0.80 -7.41
CA GLY A 199 -4.96 0.54 -7.99
C GLY A 199 -5.24 1.34 -9.25
N THR A 200 -6.46 1.18 -9.76
CA THR A 200 -6.89 1.89 -10.97
C THR A 200 -7.08 3.38 -10.69
N PRO A 201 -6.75 4.27 -11.64
CA PRO A 201 -6.24 4.07 -13.01
C PRO A 201 -4.69 4.17 -13.12
N MET A 202 -3.96 4.04 -12.02
CA MET A 202 -2.49 4.20 -11.98
C MET A 202 -1.73 3.27 -12.94
N GLN A 203 -2.30 2.11 -13.26
CA GLN A 203 -1.68 1.11 -14.13
C GLN A 203 -1.42 1.63 -15.56
N PHE A 204 -2.19 2.61 -16.04
CA PHE A 204 -2.08 3.08 -17.43
C PHE A 204 -0.78 3.86 -17.63
N ALA A 205 -0.45 4.81 -16.76
CA ALA A 205 0.80 5.56 -16.82
C ALA A 205 2.04 4.70 -16.54
N GLN A 206 1.87 3.62 -15.79
CA GLN A 206 2.94 2.69 -15.46
C GLN A 206 3.08 1.58 -16.48
N ASN A 207 2.14 1.48 -17.42
CA ASN A 207 2.12 0.47 -18.47
C ASN A 207 2.29 -0.96 -17.92
N LYS A 208 1.53 -1.29 -16.89
CA LYS A 208 1.51 -2.60 -16.22
C LYS A 208 0.09 -2.99 -15.83
N LYS A 209 -0.09 -4.22 -15.39
CA LYS A 209 -1.35 -4.62 -14.75
C LYS A 209 -1.52 -3.88 -13.42
N ARG A 210 -2.76 -3.57 -13.06
CA ARG A 210 -3.04 -2.97 -11.74
C ARG A 210 -2.54 -3.89 -10.62
N SER A 211 -1.90 -3.31 -9.63
CA SER A 211 -1.31 -4.06 -8.51
C SER A 211 -2.21 -4.11 -7.28
N SER A 212 -3.31 -3.37 -7.30
CA SER A 212 -4.34 -3.34 -6.26
C SER A 212 -5.72 -3.37 -6.90
N LEU A 213 -6.69 -3.88 -6.18
CA LEU A 213 -8.09 -3.97 -6.61
C LEU A 213 -8.93 -2.77 -6.16
N PHE A 214 -8.31 -1.78 -5.51
CA PHE A 214 -8.97 -0.60 -4.98
C PHE A 214 -8.76 0.60 -5.90
N PRO A 215 -9.75 1.52 -6.04
CA PRO A 215 -9.55 2.78 -6.76
C PRO A 215 -8.51 3.62 -6.05
N ALA A 216 -7.44 4.03 -6.76
CA ALA A 216 -6.30 4.71 -6.16
C ALA A 216 -6.69 6.06 -5.52
N LEU A 217 -7.67 6.76 -6.08
CA LEU A 217 -8.14 8.04 -5.54
C LEU A 217 -8.87 7.89 -4.19
N VAL A 218 -9.43 6.69 -3.92
CA VAL A 218 -10.14 6.40 -2.67
C VAL A 218 -9.22 5.74 -1.64
N PHE A 219 -8.33 4.83 -2.10
CA PHE A 219 -7.55 4.01 -1.20
C PHE A 219 -6.25 3.51 -1.87
N ASP A 220 -5.14 4.14 -1.54
CA ASP A 220 -3.80 3.78 -2.04
C ASP A 220 -2.76 3.93 -0.94
N MET A 221 -2.90 3.19 0.15
CA MET A 221 -2.00 3.20 1.28
C MET A 221 -1.62 1.80 1.74
N ASN A 222 -0.47 1.67 2.37
CA ASN A 222 -0.04 0.41 2.96
C ASN A 222 -0.88 0.06 4.19
N THR A 223 -1.34 -1.18 4.24
CA THR A 223 -2.21 -1.66 5.32
C THR A 223 -1.90 -3.10 5.69
N TYR A 224 -2.18 -3.44 6.93
CA TYR A 224 -2.23 -4.83 7.38
C TYR A 224 -3.59 -5.12 8.00
N GLY A 225 -4.13 -6.30 7.72
CA GLY A 225 -5.48 -6.66 8.17
C GLY A 225 -6.09 -7.77 7.35
N ILE A 226 -7.36 -7.62 7.06
CA ILE A 226 -8.19 -8.62 6.39
C ILE A 226 -8.99 -7.98 5.25
N ILE A 227 -9.05 -8.68 4.13
CA ILE A 227 -9.96 -8.39 3.01
C ILE A 227 -10.82 -9.63 2.77
N VAL A 228 -12.12 -9.44 2.73
CA VAL A 228 -13.06 -10.45 2.24
C VAL A 228 -13.52 -10.02 0.86
N THR A 229 -13.24 -10.83 -0.15
CA THR A 229 -13.65 -10.60 -1.53
C THR A 229 -14.70 -11.62 -1.93
N GLN A 230 -15.89 -11.16 -2.26
CA GLN A 230 -16.97 -11.96 -2.81
C GLN A 230 -17.04 -11.74 -4.32
N ARG A 231 -16.95 -12.81 -5.10
CA ARG A 231 -17.28 -12.80 -6.51
C ARG A 231 -18.80 -12.73 -6.68
N LEU A 232 -19.29 -11.90 -7.57
CA LEU A 232 -20.71 -11.68 -7.88
C LEU A 232 -20.94 -11.95 -9.37
N GLY A 233 -20.98 -13.22 -9.74
CA GLY A 233 -20.98 -13.64 -11.15
C GLY A 233 -19.60 -13.54 -11.81
N GLU A 234 -19.58 -13.52 -13.14
CA GLU A 234 -18.32 -13.57 -13.91
C GLU A 234 -17.50 -12.27 -13.82
N ASN A 235 -18.16 -11.12 -13.71
CA ASN A 235 -17.55 -9.82 -14.02
C ASN A 235 -17.50 -8.87 -12.83
N SER A 236 -18.16 -9.18 -11.72
CA SER A 236 -18.29 -8.25 -10.58
C SER A 236 -17.71 -8.84 -9.30
N PHE A 237 -17.19 -7.96 -8.47
CA PHE A 237 -16.60 -8.31 -7.18
C PHE A 237 -16.96 -7.27 -6.13
N ALA A 238 -17.35 -7.74 -4.95
CA ALA A 238 -17.51 -6.89 -3.76
C ALA A 238 -16.42 -7.23 -2.74
N ARG A 239 -15.90 -6.21 -2.06
CA ARG A 239 -14.84 -6.37 -1.06
C ARG A 239 -15.17 -5.61 0.21
N VAL A 240 -14.90 -6.25 1.33
CA VAL A 240 -14.89 -5.61 2.65
C VAL A 240 -13.45 -5.63 3.16
N VAL A 241 -12.98 -4.48 3.63
CA VAL A 241 -11.64 -4.30 4.18
C VAL A 241 -11.77 -3.92 5.65
N LEU A 242 -11.05 -4.62 6.51
CA LEU A 242 -10.82 -4.27 7.91
C LEU A 242 -9.32 -4.31 8.16
N ALA A 243 -8.72 -3.16 8.32
CA ALA A 243 -7.28 -3.05 8.33
C ALA A 243 -6.78 -1.91 9.24
N LYS A 244 -5.47 -1.87 9.41
CA LYS A 244 -4.75 -0.74 9.99
C LYS A 244 -3.80 -0.16 8.96
N ALA A 245 -3.75 1.16 8.89
CA ALA A 245 -2.76 1.86 8.09
C ALA A 245 -1.37 1.75 8.73
N TYR A 246 -0.33 1.66 7.92
CA TYR A 246 1.04 1.83 8.37
C TYR A 246 1.87 2.57 7.33
N THR A 247 2.93 3.22 7.82
CA THR A 247 3.91 3.87 6.96
C THR A 247 5.17 3.01 6.94
N LEU A 248 5.76 2.83 5.77
CA LEU A 248 7.07 2.18 5.65
C LEU A 248 8.07 2.95 6.49
N LYS A 249 8.76 2.26 7.40
CA LYS A 249 9.72 2.90 8.31
C LYS A 249 10.88 3.48 7.53
N ALA A 250 10.97 4.79 7.53
CA ALA A 250 12.11 5.52 7.04
C ALA A 250 12.86 6.15 8.19
N ASN A 251 14.17 6.19 8.06
CA ASN A 251 14.96 7.09 8.86
C ASN A 251 14.64 8.52 8.43
N PHE A 252 13.67 9.13 9.10
CA PHE A 252 13.29 10.50 8.85
C PHE A 252 14.25 11.44 9.56
N TYR A 253 14.75 12.37 8.80
CA TYR A 253 15.39 13.55 9.36
C TYR A 253 14.34 14.51 9.95
N PRO A 254 14.73 15.38 10.92
CA PRO A 254 13.80 16.17 11.73
C PRO A 254 12.95 17.21 10.97
N TYR A 255 13.18 17.41 9.68
CA TYR A 255 12.43 18.36 8.85
C TYR A 255 11.36 17.64 8.02
N GLN A 256 10.39 17.09 8.71
CA GLN A 256 9.28 16.40 8.05
C GLN A 256 8.33 17.43 7.44
N CYS A 257 7.98 17.23 6.20
CA CYS A 257 6.97 18.01 5.53
C CYS A 257 5.58 17.75 6.09
N ASN A 258 5.34 16.55 6.56
CA ASN A 258 4.08 16.13 7.17
C ASN A 258 4.38 15.37 8.45
N ARG A 259 3.78 15.80 9.54
CA ARG A 259 3.88 15.16 10.86
C ARG A 259 2.61 14.39 11.24
N GLU A 260 1.67 14.31 10.33
CA GLU A 260 0.51 13.49 10.57
C GLU A 260 0.92 12.04 10.57
N ASN A 261 0.41 11.31 11.52
CA ASN A 261 0.64 9.90 11.64
C ASN A 261 -0.67 9.15 11.46
N ILE A 262 -0.73 8.42 10.36
CA ILE A 262 -1.81 7.49 10.13
C ILE A 262 -1.50 6.08 10.64
N ASP A 263 -0.28 5.85 11.13
CA ASP A 263 0.11 4.56 11.67
C ASP A 263 -0.85 4.14 12.77
N ASN A 264 -1.31 2.90 12.66
CA ASN A 264 -2.33 2.32 13.53
C ASN A 264 -3.73 2.94 13.42
N ALA A 265 -3.98 3.86 12.49
CA ALA A 265 -5.34 4.27 12.20
C ALA A 265 -6.16 3.08 11.67
N ASN A 266 -7.37 2.91 12.19
CA ASN A 266 -8.23 1.81 11.80
C ASN A 266 -8.94 2.15 10.48
N ILE A 267 -8.95 1.19 9.56
CA ILE A 267 -9.58 1.32 8.25
C ILE A 267 -10.70 0.30 8.15
N ALA A 268 -11.89 0.77 7.76
CA ALA A 268 -12.98 -0.07 7.34
C ALA A 268 -13.52 0.42 6.00
N GLY A 269 -13.72 -0.47 5.04
CA GLY A 269 -14.17 -0.05 3.71
C GLY A 269 -14.94 -1.11 2.97
N ILE A 270 -15.77 -0.64 2.03
CA ILE A 270 -16.52 -1.47 1.08
C ILE A 270 -16.19 -1.00 -0.32
N TYR A 271 -15.88 -1.94 -1.20
CA TYR A 271 -15.52 -1.65 -2.57
C TYR A 271 -16.22 -2.62 -3.51
N VAL A 272 -16.61 -2.11 -4.66
CA VAL A 272 -17.22 -2.91 -5.73
C VAL A 272 -16.53 -2.56 -7.03
N ASP A 273 -16.17 -3.55 -7.81
CA ASP A 273 -15.78 -3.36 -9.19
C ASP A 273 -16.58 -4.31 -10.12
N SER A 274 -16.89 -3.81 -11.31
CA SER A 274 -17.62 -4.55 -12.32
C SER A 274 -17.05 -4.28 -13.70
N LYS A 275 -16.81 -5.35 -14.46
CA LYS A 275 -16.37 -5.31 -15.84
C LYS A 275 -17.58 -5.45 -16.74
N PHE A 276 -17.62 -4.68 -17.81
CA PHE A 276 -18.68 -4.74 -18.81
C PHE A 276 -18.20 -4.13 -20.13
N ASP A 277 -18.91 -4.38 -21.19
CA ASP A 277 -18.61 -3.78 -22.48
C ASP A 277 -19.49 -2.54 -22.69
N PHE A 278 -18.85 -1.36 -22.63
CA PHE A 278 -19.46 -0.07 -22.91
C PHE A 278 -18.45 0.81 -23.64
N LEU A 279 -18.70 1.11 -24.90
CA LEU A 279 -17.76 1.81 -25.78
C LEU A 279 -16.37 1.16 -25.89
N GLY A 280 -16.16 0.02 -25.27
CA GLY A 280 -14.92 -0.73 -25.13
C GLY A 280 -14.95 -1.60 -23.88
N LYS A 281 -13.83 -2.22 -23.54
CA LYS A 281 -13.69 -2.98 -22.29
C LYS A 281 -13.68 -2.03 -21.11
N SER A 282 -14.75 -2.04 -20.34
CA SER A 282 -14.97 -1.07 -19.25
C SER A 282 -14.82 -1.71 -17.89
N LEU A 283 -14.30 -0.93 -16.94
CA LEU A 283 -14.25 -1.25 -15.52
C LEU A 283 -14.88 -0.09 -14.74
N LEU A 284 -16.02 -0.35 -14.12
CA LEU A 284 -16.60 0.53 -13.13
C LEU A 284 -16.06 0.14 -11.76
N SER A 285 -15.52 1.10 -11.02
CA SER A 285 -15.04 0.91 -9.65
C SER A 285 -15.71 1.89 -8.71
N PHE A 286 -16.07 1.41 -7.54
CA PHE A 286 -16.72 2.17 -6.49
C PHE A 286 -16.04 1.84 -5.17
N GLY A 287 -15.88 2.82 -4.29
CA GLY A 287 -15.30 2.61 -2.96
C GLY A 287 -15.80 3.59 -1.94
N VAL A 288 -16.01 3.07 -0.73
CA VAL A 288 -16.22 3.85 0.49
C VAL A 288 -15.27 3.32 1.54
N ASN A 289 -14.52 4.18 2.18
CA ASN A 289 -13.73 3.80 3.34
C ASN A 289 -13.85 4.82 4.47
N THR A 290 -13.58 4.36 5.66
CA THR A 290 -13.42 5.20 6.85
C THR A 290 -12.03 4.98 7.42
N LEU A 291 -11.39 6.07 7.79
CA LEU A 291 -10.14 6.11 8.52
C LEU A 291 -10.45 6.64 9.92
N HIS A 292 -10.43 5.76 10.92
CA HIS A 292 -10.69 6.09 12.32
C HIS A 292 -9.39 6.28 13.07
N ASP A 293 -9.44 7.12 14.10
CA ASP A 293 -8.33 7.33 15.02
C ASP A 293 -7.04 7.82 14.34
N PHE A 294 -7.17 8.61 13.27
CA PHE A 294 -6.00 9.25 12.71
C PHE A 294 -5.45 10.30 13.68
N LYS A 295 -4.13 10.41 13.70
CA LYS A 295 -3.40 11.14 14.73
C LYS A 295 -2.54 12.24 14.13
N ALA A 296 -2.41 13.34 14.86
CA ALA A 296 -1.37 14.33 14.60
C ALA A 296 -0.49 14.51 15.84
N TYR A 297 0.75 14.84 15.58
CA TYR A 297 1.72 15.18 16.62
C TYR A 297 1.86 16.69 16.68
N PRO A 298 1.78 17.31 17.88
CA PRO A 298 2.04 18.72 18.00
C PRO A 298 3.49 19.01 17.63
N TYR A 299 3.69 20.07 16.88
CA TYR A 299 5.02 20.63 16.68
C TYR A 299 5.29 21.64 17.77
N LEU A 300 6.04 21.26 18.76
CA LEU A 300 6.37 22.12 19.89
C LEU A 300 7.69 22.89 19.73
N GLY A 301 8.30 22.83 18.54
CA GLY A 301 9.60 23.43 18.27
C GLY A 301 10.74 22.41 18.24
N PRO A 302 11.96 22.83 17.88
CA PRO A 302 13.09 21.91 17.72
C PRO A 302 13.51 21.22 19.02
N ASP A 303 13.26 21.85 20.15
CA ASP A 303 13.74 21.40 21.49
C ASP A 303 12.68 20.68 22.31
N VAL A 304 11.45 20.54 21.81
CA VAL A 304 10.36 19.90 22.55
C VAL A 304 9.81 18.73 21.74
N SER A 305 10.16 17.53 22.14
CA SER A 305 9.53 16.32 21.66
C SER A 305 8.27 16.05 22.46
N SER A 306 7.09 16.24 21.89
CA SER A 306 5.89 15.63 22.45
C SER A 306 5.82 14.19 21.95
N SER A 307 5.82 13.27 22.88
CA SER A 307 5.64 11.84 22.60
C SER A 307 4.17 11.49 22.29
N ASP A 308 3.24 12.37 22.59
CA ASP A 308 1.82 12.04 22.59
C ASP A 308 1.12 12.58 21.34
N ALA A 309 0.69 11.66 20.48
CA ALA A 309 -0.17 11.96 19.35
C ALA A 309 -1.61 12.05 19.81
N SER A 310 -2.32 13.10 19.42
CA SER A 310 -3.77 13.17 19.65
C SER A 310 -4.55 12.56 18.52
N VAL A 311 -5.58 11.83 18.90
CA VAL A 311 -6.59 11.36 17.95
C VAL A 311 -7.45 12.55 17.54
N LEU A 312 -7.59 12.79 16.24
CA LEU A 312 -8.27 13.97 15.71
C LEU A 312 -9.71 13.70 15.27
N GLY A 313 -10.03 12.45 14.95
CA GLY A 313 -11.37 12.10 14.49
C GLY A 313 -11.40 10.99 13.45
N THR A 314 -12.40 11.06 12.58
CA THR A 314 -12.65 10.08 11.53
C THR A 314 -12.71 10.78 10.17
N MET A 315 -12.18 10.14 9.14
CA MET A 315 -12.30 10.55 7.75
C MET A 315 -13.12 9.51 6.99
N LEU A 316 -14.18 9.95 6.31
CA LEU A 316 -14.90 9.15 5.33
C LEU A 316 -14.45 9.55 3.94
N THR A 317 -14.05 8.60 3.12
CA THR A 317 -13.72 8.81 1.71
C THR A 317 -14.66 7.96 0.85
N PHE A 318 -15.22 8.57 -0.17
CA PHE A 318 -16.13 7.96 -1.12
C PHE A 318 -15.67 8.30 -2.53
N GLY A 319 -15.69 7.34 -3.46
CA GLY A 319 -15.36 7.63 -4.85
C GLY A 319 -15.85 6.59 -5.83
N ILE A 320 -15.89 7.03 -7.09
CA ILE A 320 -16.29 6.24 -8.24
C ILE A 320 -15.31 6.49 -9.39
N GLY A 321 -15.04 5.46 -10.17
CA GLY A 321 -14.17 5.55 -11.34
C GLY A 321 -14.67 4.67 -12.47
N LEU A 322 -14.44 5.13 -13.69
CA LEU A 322 -14.71 4.41 -14.92
C LEU A 322 -13.45 4.39 -15.77
N ASP A 323 -12.98 3.21 -16.11
CA ASP A 323 -11.94 2.97 -17.12
C ASP A 323 -12.57 2.35 -18.35
N ILE A 324 -12.17 2.80 -19.55
CA ILE A 324 -12.62 2.24 -20.82
C ILE A 324 -11.38 1.98 -21.68
N GLU A 325 -11.06 0.72 -21.88
CA GLU A 325 -9.99 0.29 -22.79
C GLU A 325 -10.55 -0.03 -24.17
N ASN A 326 -9.77 0.24 -25.21
CA ASN A 326 -10.16 0.05 -26.62
C ASN A 326 -11.44 0.81 -27.00
N VAL A 327 -11.50 2.09 -26.62
CA VAL A 327 -12.64 2.98 -26.88
C VAL A 327 -13.02 2.95 -28.35
N ALA A 328 -14.28 2.63 -28.64
CA ALA A 328 -14.82 2.52 -30.00
C ALA A 328 -13.96 1.64 -30.94
N GLN A 329 -13.38 0.56 -30.40
CA GLN A 329 -12.49 -0.38 -31.10
C GLN A 329 -11.16 0.23 -31.58
N THR A 330 -10.76 1.37 -30.99
CA THR A 330 -9.45 1.97 -31.21
C THR A 330 -8.45 1.52 -30.13
N ASP A 331 -7.18 1.81 -30.34
CA ASP A 331 -6.11 1.57 -29.36
C ASP A 331 -6.07 2.65 -28.25
N THR A 332 -7.21 3.27 -27.95
CA THR A 332 -7.37 4.34 -26.98
C THR A 332 -7.94 3.80 -25.68
N THR A 333 -7.34 4.18 -24.55
CA THR A 333 -7.89 4.01 -23.20
C THR A 333 -8.25 5.36 -22.63
N LEU A 334 -9.43 5.48 -22.06
CA LEU A 334 -9.88 6.67 -21.31
C LEU A 334 -10.22 6.27 -19.88
N PHE A 335 -10.01 7.18 -18.95
CA PHE A 335 -10.48 7.00 -17.58
C PHE A 335 -10.96 8.31 -16.95
N ALA A 336 -11.89 8.17 -16.03
CA ALA A 336 -12.41 9.27 -15.22
C ALA A 336 -12.76 8.75 -13.82
N HIS A 337 -12.12 9.32 -12.80
CA HIS A 337 -12.34 9.00 -11.40
C HIS A 337 -12.64 10.27 -10.62
N THR A 338 -13.49 10.16 -9.60
CA THR A 338 -13.74 11.24 -8.64
C THR A 338 -13.88 10.66 -7.24
N ALA A 339 -13.50 11.46 -6.26
CA ALA A 339 -13.66 11.10 -4.86
C ALA A 339 -13.98 12.33 -4.01
N ILE A 340 -14.64 12.08 -2.88
CA ILE A 340 -15.00 13.07 -1.86
C ILE A 340 -14.40 12.60 -0.54
N SER A 341 -13.75 13.50 0.19
CA SER A 341 -13.35 13.31 1.58
C SER A 341 -14.27 14.09 2.50
N ASN A 342 -14.81 13.43 3.50
CA ASN A 342 -15.72 13.99 4.49
C ASN A 342 -15.17 13.72 5.89
N PRO A 343 -14.45 14.67 6.48
CA PRO A 343 -13.86 14.54 7.80
C PRO A 343 -14.87 14.85 8.90
N HIS A 344 -14.68 14.20 10.05
CA HIS A 344 -15.42 14.44 11.28
C HIS A 344 -14.43 14.55 12.44
N GLY A 345 -14.14 15.78 12.84
CA GLY A 345 -13.30 16.07 14.00
C GLY A 345 -13.99 15.67 15.31
N ASN A 346 -13.20 15.24 16.29
CA ASN A 346 -13.69 14.89 17.62
C ASN A 346 -13.61 16.04 18.65
N GLY A 347 -13.24 17.26 18.21
CA GLY A 347 -13.07 18.43 19.06
C GLY A 347 -11.68 18.55 19.70
N ALA A 348 -10.83 17.54 19.60
CA ALA A 348 -9.48 17.57 20.20
C ALA A 348 -8.57 18.66 19.59
N VAL A 349 -8.94 19.19 18.43
CA VAL A 349 -8.19 20.25 17.74
C VAL A 349 -8.20 21.57 18.52
N ASP A 350 -9.31 21.86 19.23
CA ASP A 350 -9.43 23.09 20.00
C ASP A 350 -8.49 23.08 21.23
N ASP A 351 -8.15 21.89 21.75
CA ASP A 351 -7.19 21.71 22.83
C ASP A 351 -5.74 21.76 22.32
N TYR A 352 -5.54 21.67 21.02
CA TYR A 352 -4.25 21.69 20.34
C TYR A 352 -3.77 23.09 19.99
N LYS A 353 -4.15 24.06 20.79
CA LYS A 353 -3.53 25.40 20.70
C LYS A 353 -2.08 25.25 21.02
N ILE A 354 -1.23 25.50 20.02
CA ILE A 354 0.19 25.64 20.24
C ILE A 354 0.34 26.78 21.26
N VAL A 355 0.68 26.40 22.46
CA VAL A 355 1.34 27.34 23.37
C VAL A 355 2.73 27.51 22.79
N ALA A 356 2.88 28.36 21.76
CA ALA A 356 4.17 28.92 21.46
C ALA A 356 4.64 29.54 22.77
N THR A 357 5.77 29.06 23.26
CA THR A 357 6.35 29.54 24.52
C THR A 357 6.39 31.05 24.45
N ALA A 358 5.62 31.71 25.29
CA ALA A 358 5.33 33.14 25.29
C ALA A 358 6.58 34.04 25.51
N ASN A 359 7.77 33.53 25.34
CA ASN A 359 9.02 34.21 25.72
C ASN A 359 10.09 34.30 24.62
N GLN A 360 9.75 33.99 23.35
CA GLN A 360 10.73 34.23 22.29
C GLN A 360 10.73 35.69 21.91
N THR A 361 11.82 36.37 22.14
CA THR A 361 12.08 37.73 21.69
C THR A 361 12.43 37.69 20.21
N LEU A 362 11.63 38.36 19.38
CA LEU A 362 11.87 38.47 17.96
C LEU A 362 13.11 39.33 17.66
N ALA A 363 13.68 39.18 16.46
CA ALA A 363 14.85 39.95 16.04
C ALA A 363 14.63 41.49 16.08
N ASP A 364 13.39 41.94 16.07
CA ASP A 364 13.00 43.35 16.21
C ASP A 364 12.81 43.81 17.67
N GLY A 365 13.14 42.94 18.65
CA GLY A 365 13.01 43.19 20.08
C GLY A 365 11.57 43.05 20.62
N LYS A 366 10.61 42.63 19.81
CA LYS A 366 9.24 42.40 20.27
C LYS A 366 9.07 40.98 20.77
N THR A 367 8.25 40.82 21.78
CA THR A 367 7.86 39.50 22.25
C THR A 367 6.88 38.90 21.26
N ALA A 368 7.18 37.69 20.78
CA ALA A 368 6.21 36.97 19.97
C ALA A 368 4.93 36.76 20.78
N ASP A 369 3.80 37.18 20.24
CA ASP A 369 2.49 37.03 20.87
C ASP A 369 1.96 35.60 20.70
N GLY A 370 2.79 34.60 20.91
CA GLY A 370 2.39 33.21 20.79
C GLY A 370 1.96 32.72 19.39
N ARG A 371 1.93 33.63 18.40
CA ARG A 371 1.46 33.32 17.04
C ARG A 371 2.55 33.40 15.97
N ALA A 372 3.69 33.96 16.34
CA ALA A 372 4.77 34.17 15.39
C ALA A 372 5.45 32.84 15.02
N GLY A 373 5.34 32.46 13.79
CA GLY A 373 6.07 31.35 13.17
C GLY A 373 5.43 29.97 13.25
N PHE A 374 4.50 29.75 14.16
CA PHE A 374 3.71 28.52 14.26
C PHE A 374 2.26 28.88 14.04
N THR A 375 1.88 29.01 12.80
CA THR A 375 0.49 29.21 12.46
C THR A 375 -0.24 27.89 12.70
N GLU A 376 -1.48 27.97 13.16
CA GLU A 376 -2.44 26.85 13.17
C GLU A 376 -2.49 26.09 11.83
N ALA A 377 -1.91 26.66 10.80
CA ALA A 377 -1.72 26.09 9.47
C ALA A 377 -0.96 24.76 9.42
N ASN A 378 -0.09 24.52 10.37
CA ASN A 378 0.71 23.30 10.43
C ASN A 378 0.04 22.19 11.23
N TYR A 379 -1.16 22.44 11.75
CA TYR A 379 -1.90 21.53 12.62
C TYR A 379 -3.31 21.32 12.13
N ALA A 380 -3.91 20.26 12.59
CA ALA A 380 -5.30 19.99 12.31
C ALA A 380 -6.14 21.16 12.83
N SER A 381 -6.84 21.83 11.95
CA SER A 381 -7.77 22.90 12.31
C SER A 381 -9.20 22.38 12.30
N GLY A 382 -10.05 23.04 13.06
CA GLY A 382 -11.47 22.74 13.08
C GLY A 382 -12.11 22.82 11.69
N SER A 383 -11.68 23.77 10.84
CA SER A 383 -12.19 23.92 9.48
C SER A 383 -11.81 22.76 8.57
N MET A 384 -10.57 22.26 8.65
CA MET A 384 -10.14 21.11 7.87
C MET A 384 -10.89 19.84 8.26
N LEU A 385 -11.17 19.66 9.54
CA LEU A 385 -11.86 18.48 10.07
C LEU A 385 -13.39 18.57 9.95
N ASN A 386 -13.94 19.67 9.48
CA ASN A 386 -15.38 19.87 9.30
C ASN A 386 -15.77 20.26 7.86
N SER A 387 -14.81 20.24 6.93
CA SER A 387 -15.04 20.69 5.56
C SER A 387 -14.80 19.56 4.56
N ASN A 388 -15.71 19.41 3.62
CA ASN A 388 -15.59 18.40 2.57
C ASN A 388 -14.58 18.82 1.51
N GLY A 389 -13.76 17.86 1.10
CA GLY A 389 -12.90 17.99 -0.06
C GLY A 389 -13.35 17.07 -1.18
N TYR A 390 -12.91 17.37 -2.40
CA TYR A 390 -13.11 16.47 -3.55
C TYR A 390 -11.87 16.45 -4.42
N SER A 391 -11.74 15.39 -5.21
CA SER A 391 -10.74 15.29 -6.27
C SER A 391 -11.32 14.65 -7.51
N ILE A 392 -10.78 15.06 -8.67
CA ILE A 392 -11.11 14.54 -9.98
C ILE A 392 -9.80 14.09 -10.64
N TYR A 393 -9.78 12.89 -11.20
CA TYR A 393 -8.63 12.35 -11.92
C TYR A 393 -9.08 11.80 -13.26
N LEU A 394 -8.57 12.40 -14.32
CA LEU A 394 -8.91 12.10 -15.71
C LEU A 394 -7.64 11.71 -16.47
N GLY A 395 -7.80 10.88 -17.50
CA GLY A 395 -6.69 10.62 -18.39
C GLY A 395 -7.05 9.86 -19.63
N ALA A 396 -6.10 9.91 -20.57
CA ALA A 396 -6.14 9.20 -21.82
C ALA A 396 -4.79 8.57 -22.12
N LYS A 397 -4.82 7.37 -22.68
CA LYS A 397 -3.66 6.65 -23.20
C LYS A 397 -3.96 6.16 -24.60
N TYR A 398 -2.99 6.30 -25.51
CA TYR A 398 -3.07 5.81 -26.87
C TYR A 398 -1.89 4.89 -27.17
N ASP A 399 -2.19 3.64 -27.53
CA ASP A 399 -1.19 2.66 -27.96
C ASP A 399 -0.91 2.87 -29.45
N ILE A 400 0.15 3.62 -29.80
CA ILE A 400 0.56 3.88 -31.19
C ILE A 400 0.84 2.55 -31.91
N ASN A 401 1.42 1.62 -31.18
CA ASN A 401 1.62 0.23 -31.59
C ASN A 401 1.96 -0.63 -30.36
N LYS A 402 2.22 -1.93 -30.54
CA LYS A 402 2.56 -2.86 -29.44
C LYS A 402 3.78 -2.47 -28.61
N LYS A 403 4.65 -1.57 -29.13
CA LYS A 403 5.89 -1.14 -28.46
C LYS A 403 5.83 0.27 -27.90
N PHE A 404 4.99 1.15 -28.44
CA PHE A 404 4.95 2.56 -28.07
C PHE A 404 3.56 2.98 -27.67
N ASN A 405 3.46 3.65 -26.55
CA ASN A 405 2.25 4.36 -26.16
C ASN A 405 2.58 5.75 -25.63
N ILE A 406 1.59 6.61 -25.68
CA ILE A 406 1.60 7.96 -25.12
C ILE A 406 0.37 8.14 -24.24
N GLY A 407 0.43 9.03 -23.28
CA GLY A 407 -0.73 9.35 -22.47
C GLY A 407 -0.63 10.71 -21.83
N ALA A 408 -1.78 11.18 -21.38
CA ALA A 408 -1.95 12.42 -20.66
C ALA A 408 -2.90 12.20 -19.48
N GLU A 409 -2.57 12.81 -18.35
CA GLU A 409 -3.36 12.73 -17.13
C GLU A 409 -3.54 14.10 -16.50
N TYR A 410 -4.69 14.30 -15.89
CA TYR A 410 -5.03 15.49 -15.13
C TYR A 410 -5.63 15.08 -13.79
N ASN A 411 -5.15 15.67 -12.71
CA ASN A 411 -5.74 15.55 -11.39
C ASN A 411 -6.00 16.94 -10.80
N HIS A 412 -7.16 17.09 -10.18
CA HIS A 412 -7.52 18.27 -9.39
C HIS A 412 -7.94 17.85 -7.99
N GLY A 413 -7.39 18.51 -6.98
CA GLY A 413 -7.83 18.41 -5.60
C GLY A 413 -8.28 19.74 -5.06
N SER A 414 -9.47 19.78 -4.46
CA SER A 414 -10.03 21.00 -3.87
C SER A 414 -9.30 21.45 -2.60
N LYS A 415 -9.61 22.64 -2.10
CA LYS A 415 -9.05 23.25 -0.88
C LYS A 415 -8.96 22.28 0.31
N TYR A 416 -10.01 21.52 0.56
CA TYR A 416 -10.12 20.61 1.71
C TYR A 416 -9.92 19.14 1.32
N TRP A 417 -9.38 18.87 0.14
CA TRP A 417 -9.13 17.50 -0.28
C TRP A 417 -8.16 16.81 0.69
N PHE A 418 -8.63 15.70 1.26
CA PHE A 418 -7.81 14.78 2.00
C PHE A 418 -7.71 13.46 1.24
N SER A 419 -6.52 13.13 0.84
CA SER A 419 -6.26 11.93 0.04
C SER A 419 -5.87 10.77 0.94
N ALA A 420 -6.49 9.62 0.74
CA ALA A 420 -6.07 8.36 1.35
C ALA A 420 -5.01 7.66 0.48
N THR A 421 -4.05 8.41 -0.07
CA THR A 421 -2.97 7.89 -0.92
C THR A 421 -1.60 8.15 -0.33
N GLN A 422 -0.68 7.18 -0.44
CA GLN A 422 0.73 7.33 -0.06
C GLN A 422 1.66 7.48 -1.25
N GLY A 423 1.15 7.41 -2.46
CA GLY A 423 1.92 7.55 -3.67
C GLY A 423 2.90 6.42 -3.93
N ALA A 424 2.57 5.18 -3.53
CA ALA A 424 3.42 4.00 -3.67
C ALA A 424 3.94 3.76 -5.08
N GLU A 425 3.15 4.12 -6.06
CA GLU A 425 3.47 3.99 -7.48
C GLU A 425 3.72 5.34 -8.16
N ASP A 426 3.50 6.43 -7.45
CA ASP A 426 3.69 7.81 -7.92
C ASP A 426 4.58 8.59 -6.96
N MET A 427 5.82 8.85 -7.38
CA MET A 427 6.82 9.53 -6.57
C MET A 427 6.37 10.89 -6.03
N TYR A 428 5.56 11.60 -6.80
CA TYR A 428 5.11 12.95 -6.43
C TYR A 428 3.71 12.97 -5.84
N ASN A 429 3.05 11.79 -5.75
CA ASN A 429 1.72 11.61 -5.17
C ASN A 429 0.71 12.66 -5.65
N LYS A 430 0.62 12.82 -6.98
CA LYS A 430 -0.24 13.83 -7.60
C LYS A 430 -1.71 13.75 -7.17
N LEU A 431 -2.17 12.56 -6.72
CA LEU A 431 -3.54 12.36 -6.25
C LEU A 431 -3.81 13.02 -4.88
N ALA A 432 -2.77 13.35 -4.12
CA ALA A 432 -2.88 14.02 -2.83
C ALA A 432 -2.75 15.55 -2.92
N LEU A 433 -2.68 16.08 -4.12
CA LEU A 433 -2.50 17.52 -4.37
C LEU A 433 -3.78 18.30 -4.04
N ARG A 434 -3.64 19.48 -3.48
CA ARG A 434 -4.69 20.52 -3.37
C ARG A 434 -4.38 21.62 -4.39
N GLY A 435 -4.90 21.44 -5.59
CA GLY A 435 -4.57 22.21 -6.80
C GLY A 435 -4.62 21.31 -8.02
N ASP A 436 -3.81 21.60 -9.02
CA ASP A 436 -3.86 20.99 -10.33
C ASP A 436 -2.57 20.24 -10.67
N ALA A 437 -2.67 19.03 -11.18
CA ALA A 437 -1.56 18.25 -11.71
C ALA A 437 -1.81 17.81 -13.15
N TYR A 438 -0.80 17.95 -13.99
CA TYR A 438 -0.79 17.52 -15.38
C TYR A 438 0.41 16.63 -15.64
N GLU A 439 0.21 15.42 -16.16
CA GLU A 439 1.28 14.54 -16.59
C GLU A 439 1.13 14.17 -18.05
N LEU A 440 2.21 14.33 -18.82
CA LEU A 440 2.34 13.84 -20.19
C LEU A 440 3.43 12.77 -20.19
N TYR A 441 3.19 11.64 -20.83
CA TYR A 441 4.18 10.58 -20.88
C TYR A 441 4.21 9.82 -22.20
N GLY A 442 5.36 9.21 -22.47
CA GLY A 442 5.55 8.22 -23.52
C GLY A 442 6.29 7.01 -22.96
N VAL A 443 5.87 5.83 -23.37
CA VAL A 443 6.49 4.57 -22.96
C VAL A 443 6.93 3.78 -24.17
N TRP A 444 8.16 3.29 -24.14
CA TRP A 444 8.76 2.42 -25.14
C TRP A 444 9.07 1.04 -24.54
N LYS A 445 8.36 0.01 -24.99
CA LYS A 445 8.61 -1.40 -24.70
C LYS A 445 9.63 -1.97 -25.68
N PHE A 446 10.91 -1.77 -25.44
CA PHE A 446 11.94 -2.22 -26.37
C PHE A 446 12.30 -3.70 -26.20
N HIS A 447 11.88 -4.31 -25.09
CA HIS A 447 11.99 -5.75 -24.84
C HIS A 447 10.78 -6.23 -24.03
N LYS A 448 10.48 -7.54 -24.06
CA LYS A 448 9.34 -8.10 -23.28
C LYS A 448 9.46 -7.85 -21.77
N TYR A 449 10.66 -7.66 -21.27
CA TYR A 449 10.96 -7.40 -19.87
C TYR A 449 11.42 -5.96 -19.58
N LEU A 450 11.67 -5.14 -20.61
CA LEU A 450 12.30 -3.83 -20.45
C LEU A 450 11.46 -2.73 -21.07
N ASN A 451 11.21 -1.69 -20.26
CA ASN A 451 10.51 -0.49 -20.67
C ASN A 451 11.37 0.74 -20.39
N ALA A 452 11.27 1.73 -21.28
CA ALA A 452 11.71 3.09 -21.05
C ALA A 452 10.49 4.02 -20.99
N LYS A 453 10.45 4.95 -20.05
CA LYS A 453 9.40 5.98 -19.96
C LYS A 453 10.09 7.34 -19.95
N ILE A 454 9.55 8.28 -20.73
CA ILE A 454 9.81 9.70 -20.60
C ILE A 454 8.51 10.39 -20.19
N ALA A 455 8.60 11.33 -19.27
CA ALA A 455 7.42 12.06 -18.84
C ALA A 455 7.75 13.46 -18.36
N TYR A 456 6.74 14.32 -18.41
CA TYR A 456 6.72 15.63 -17.80
C TYR A 456 5.51 15.73 -16.89
N LEU A 457 5.73 16.06 -15.62
CA LEU A 457 4.73 16.30 -14.62
C LEU A 457 4.83 17.76 -14.16
N SER A 458 3.71 18.47 -14.14
CA SER A 458 3.57 19.79 -13.56
C SER A 458 2.45 19.76 -12.53
N MET A 459 2.74 20.22 -11.32
CA MET A 459 1.79 20.32 -10.22
C MET A 459 1.77 21.77 -9.72
N HIS A 460 0.60 22.34 -9.63
CA HIS A 460 0.36 23.64 -9.03
C HIS A 460 -0.41 23.47 -7.73
N GLU A 461 0.20 23.86 -6.62
CA GLU A 461 -0.42 23.80 -5.30
C GLU A 461 -1.13 25.13 -5.00
N ASP A 462 -2.46 25.11 -5.03
CA ASP A 462 -3.27 26.29 -4.68
C ASP A 462 -3.38 26.49 -3.18
N TYR A 463 -3.24 25.40 -2.42
CA TYR A 463 -3.39 25.40 -0.96
C TYR A 463 -2.34 24.55 -0.28
N THR A 464 -1.97 24.96 0.94
CA THR A 464 -1.13 24.17 1.84
C THR A 464 -1.80 22.86 2.21
N GLY A 465 -1.01 21.90 2.69
CA GLY A 465 -1.53 20.62 3.17
C GLY A 465 -1.74 19.57 2.12
N SER A 466 -1.20 19.74 0.90
CA SER A 466 -1.11 18.64 -0.05
C SER A 466 -0.36 17.47 0.56
N GLY A 467 -0.81 16.24 0.27
CA GLY A 467 -0.13 15.03 0.71
C GLY A 467 -0.36 14.64 2.17
N TRP A 468 -1.57 14.61 2.66
CA TRP A 468 -1.95 14.17 3.99
C TRP A 468 -1.87 15.20 5.13
N HIS A 469 -1.93 16.44 4.81
CA HIS A 469 -1.85 17.47 5.83
C HIS A 469 -3.23 17.84 6.37
N PHE A 470 -3.41 17.85 7.69
CA PHE A 470 -4.67 18.18 8.35
C PHE A 470 -4.78 19.65 8.76
N GLY A 471 -3.75 20.46 8.55
CA GLY A 471 -3.75 21.86 8.89
C GLY A 471 -4.76 22.67 8.10
N GLU A 472 -5.03 23.89 8.57
CA GLU A 472 -5.84 24.86 7.83
C GLU A 472 -5.23 25.10 6.43
N PRO A 473 -5.99 24.92 5.35
CA PRO A 473 -5.47 25.12 4.00
C PRO A 473 -5.43 26.60 3.67
N TYR A 474 -4.24 27.21 3.78
CA TYR A 474 -3.98 28.56 3.29
C TYR A 474 -3.66 28.57 1.81
N LYS A 475 -3.89 29.68 1.17
CA LYS A 475 -3.45 29.87 -0.21
C LYS A 475 -1.95 29.67 -0.32
N LYS A 476 -1.56 28.89 -1.33
CA LYS A 476 -0.18 28.60 -1.65
C LYS A 476 -0.03 28.64 -3.16
N ASP A 477 0.71 29.57 -3.66
CA ASP A 477 1.03 29.63 -5.08
C ASP A 477 2.39 28.95 -5.31
N ALA A 478 2.40 27.62 -5.34
CA ALA A 478 3.62 26.87 -5.55
C ALA A 478 3.50 25.93 -6.73
N THR A 479 4.51 25.93 -7.58
CA THR A 479 4.60 25.06 -8.74
C THR A 479 5.74 24.08 -8.58
N GLN A 480 5.45 22.80 -8.77
CA GLN A 480 6.44 21.73 -8.90
C GLN A 480 6.39 21.22 -10.32
N SER A 481 7.52 21.13 -10.99
CA SER A 481 7.59 20.48 -12.27
C SER A 481 8.78 19.53 -12.35
N THR A 482 8.58 18.41 -13.01
CA THR A 482 9.65 17.44 -13.25
C THR A 482 9.57 16.88 -14.66
N ALA A 483 10.70 16.88 -15.33
CA ALA A 483 10.91 16.06 -16.51
C ALA A 483 11.74 14.85 -16.09
N TYR A 484 11.28 13.65 -16.42
CA TYR A 484 12.01 12.44 -16.02
C TYR A 484 12.11 11.39 -17.12
N VAL A 485 13.16 10.60 -16.99
CA VAL A 485 13.34 9.37 -17.77
C VAL A 485 13.48 8.22 -16.80
N SER A 486 12.82 7.11 -17.08
CA SER A 486 13.01 5.88 -16.30
C SER A 486 13.23 4.68 -17.20
N LEU A 487 14.03 3.75 -16.68
CA LEU A 487 14.21 2.41 -17.21
C LEU A 487 13.67 1.42 -16.19
N GLU A 488 12.83 0.52 -16.64
CA GLU A 488 12.24 -0.49 -15.79
C GLU A 488 12.43 -1.89 -16.38
N ALA A 489 12.91 -2.80 -15.54
CA ALA A 489 12.99 -4.23 -15.82
C ALA A 489 11.96 -4.96 -14.96
N ARG A 490 11.17 -5.88 -15.57
CA ARG A 490 10.20 -6.75 -14.90
C ARG A 490 10.33 -8.16 -15.44
N PHE A 491 10.51 -9.13 -14.58
CA PHE A 491 10.72 -10.54 -14.93
C PHE A 491 9.58 -11.42 -14.42
#